data_700e26750e0f09adf3f79dc259ee4969
#
_entry.id   700e26750e0f09adf3f79dc259ee4969
#
_cell.length_a   1.000
_cell.length_b   1.000
_cell.length_c   1.000
_cell.angle_alpha   90.00
_cell.angle_beta   90.00
_cell.angle_gamma   90.00
#
_symmetry.space_group_name_H-M   'P 1'
#
loop_
_entity.id
_entity.type
_entity.pdbx_description
1 polymer ?
#
loop_
_entity_poly.entity_id
_entity_poly.type
_entity_poly.pdbx_seq_one_letter_code
_entity_poly.pdbx_strand_id
1 'polypeptide(L)'
;MGRINTKVPPVAAFYDDLAPHYHLLYVDWERSVAKQGEALASLLSAFGVTVADPILDAACGIGTQTLGLARLGFNIAASDISLMAVERLQQELVQRGLSARTRVDDLRTLAQVESSSLAAILACDNSIPHLLSDRDILQAFRTAHRCLRPGGLLVFSVRDYAALPRVNPDVRPYGLRHRDGCRFLAVQVWEWEGEQYDLSMYLTSESSSGECNTKVLRSRYYAVSIERLQSLLAEAGFVEVERHNDILFQPVLTARQRVV
;
A
#
# COMPACT_ATOMS: atom_id res chain seq x y z
N MET A 1 -14.85 -1.01 -29.91
CA MET A 1 -15.64 -1.15 -28.69
C MET A 1 -15.44 0.15 -27.89
N GLY A 2 -16.50 0.93 -27.63
CA GLY A 2 -16.36 2.23 -26.97
C GLY A 2 -15.98 2.06 -25.51
N ARG A 3 -14.94 2.77 -25.05
CA ARG A 3 -14.63 2.88 -23.61
C ARG A 3 -15.86 3.48 -22.89
N ILE A 4 -16.21 2.91 -21.76
CA ILE A 4 -17.16 3.54 -20.84
C ILE A 4 -16.42 4.73 -20.24
N ASN A 5 -16.78 5.95 -20.69
CA ASN A 5 -16.16 7.18 -20.19
C ASN A 5 -16.69 7.49 -18.77
N THR A 6 -16.20 6.74 -17.77
CA THR A 6 -16.52 6.95 -16.36
C THR A 6 -15.39 7.72 -15.71
N LYS A 7 -15.70 8.86 -15.10
CA LYS A 7 -14.74 9.68 -14.34
C LYS A 7 -14.10 8.83 -13.24
N VAL A 8 -12.77 8.72 -13.24
CA VAL A 8 -12.02 8.06 -12.15
C VAL A 8 -12.09 8.97 -10.91
N PRO A 9 -12.57 8.48 -9.77
CA PRO A 9 -12.65 9.27 -8.55
C PRO A 9 -11.24 9.51 -7.96
N PRO A 10 -11.09 10.47 -7.02
CA PRO A 10 -9.88 10.59 -6.23
C PRO A 10 -9.52 9.26 -5.54
N VAL A 11 -8.23 8.98 -5.38
CA VAL A 11 -7.74 7.72 -4.78
C VAL A 11 -8.29 7.49 -3.37
N ALA A 12 -8.46 8.54 -2.57
CA ALA A 12 -9.10 8.44 -1.25
C ALA A 12 -10.49 7.81 -1.32
N ALA A 13 -11.35 8.28 -2.23
CA ALA A 13 -12.71 7.77 -2.39
C ALA A 13 -12.73 6.28 -2.82
N PHE A 14 -11.77 5.84 -3.64
CA PHE A 14 -11.62 4.43 -3.98
C PHE A 14 -11.34 3.58 -2.73
N TYR A 15 -10.42 4.01 -1.87
CA TYR A 15 -10.08 3.28 -0.65
C TYR A 15 -11.12 3.44 0.45
N ASP A 16 -11.83 4.56 0.54
CA ASP A 16 -12.99 4.71 1.42
C ASP A 16 -14.06 3.66 1.12
N ASP A 17 -14.36 3.50 -0.16
CA ASP A 17 -15.31 2.50 -0.64
C ASP A 17 -14.81 1.06 -0.51
N LEU A 18 -13.50 0.82 -0.61
CA LEU A 18 -12.89 -0.50 -0.52
C LEU A 18 -12.67 -0.96 0.93
N ALA A 19 -12.42 -0.06 1.87
CA ALA A 19 -12.01 -0.38 3.24
C ALA A 19 -12.89 -1.44 3.94
N PRO A 20 -14.24 -1.41 3.84
CA PRO A 20 -15.09 -2.45 4.45
C PRO A 20 -14.84 -3.85 3.90
N HIS A 21 -14.37 -3.96 2.65
CA HIS A 21 -14.23 -5.20 1.90
C HIS A 21 -12.78 -5.61 1.65
N TYR A 22 -11.81 -4.76 1.95
CA TYR A 22 -10.41 -4.93 1.56
C TYR A 22 -9.81 -6.26 2.06
N HIS A 23 -10.11 -6.65 3.28
CA HIS A 23 -9.66 -7.92 3.85
C HIS A 23 -10.13 -9.15 3.06
N LEU A 24 -11.24 -9.05 2.30
CA LEU A 24 -11.77 -10.12 1.45
C LEU A 24 -10.97 -10.32 0.15
N LEU A 25 -10.08 -9.39 -0.20
CA LEU A 25 -9.15 -9.58 -1.31
C LEU A 25 -8.06 -10.60 -0.99
N TYR A 26 -7.80 -10.85 0.28
CA TYR A 26 -6.86 -11.87 0.73
C TYR A 26 -7.55 -13.23 0.83
N VAL A 27 -6.82 -14.31 0.59
CA VAL A 27 -7.30 -15.69 0.85
C VAL A 27 -7.49 -15.87 2.36
N ASP A 28 -6.53 -15.37 3.13
CA ASP A 28 -6.51 -15.36 4.60
C ASP A 28 -5.76 -14.09 5.03
N TRP A 29 -6.52 -13.08 5.44
CA TRP A 29 -5.94 -11.79 5.83
C TRP A 29 -5.16 -11.88 7.13
N GLU A 30 -5.63 -12.64 8.12
CA GLU A 30 -4.92 -12.82 9.39
C GLU A 30 -3.55 -13.45 9.17
N ARG A 31 -3.49 -14.48 8.34
CA ARG A 31 -2.23 -15.09 7.95
C ARG A 31 -1.33 -14.14 7.17
N SER A 32 -1.90 -13.27 6.34
CA SER A 32 -1.16 -12.25 5.59
C SER A 32 -0.57 -11.19 6.52
N VAL A 33 -1.35 -10.72 7.51
CA VAL A 33 -0.88 -9.80 8.56
C VAL A 33 0.32 -10.40 9.29
N ALA A 34 0.22 -11.65 9.74
CA ALA A 34 1.32 -12.31 10.46
C ALA A 34 2.58 -12.45 9.60
N LYS A 35 2.43 -13.02 8.39
CA LYS A 35 3.57 -13.26 7.49
C LYS A 35 4.27 -11.97 7.04
N GLN A 36 3.50 -10.95 6.67
CA GLN A 36 4.09 -9.69 6.24
C GLN A 36 4.75 -8.95 7.40
N GLY A 37 4.16 -9.02 8.60
CA GLY A 37 4.76 -8.48 9.82
C GLY A 37 6.12 -9.13 10.13
N GLU A 38 6.21 -10.46 10.11
CA GLU A 38 7.46 -11.20 10.34
C GLU A 38 8.53 -10.90 9.28
N ALA A 39 8.13 -10.87 8.00
CA ALA A 39 9.04 -10.56 6.91
C ALA A 39 9.60 -9.13 6.99
N LEU A 40 8.73 -8.14 7.26
CA LEU A 40 9.15 -6.75 7.42
C LEU A 40 9.97 -6.55 8.71
N ALA A 41 9.63 -7.21 9.81
CA ALA A 41 10.42 -7.15 11.03
C ALA A 41 11.85 -7.68 10.81
N SER A 42 11.99 -8.79 10.08
CA SER A 42 13.29 -9.35 9.71
C SER A 42 14.08 -8.37 8.82
N LEU A 43 13.43 -7.77 7.82
CA LEU A 43 14.05 -6.78 6.95
C LEU A 43 14.50 -5.55 7.76
N LEU A 44 13.62 -4.96 8.56
CA LEU A 44 13.92 -3.79 9.40
C LEU A 44 15.10 -4.06 10.33
N SER A 45 15.13 -5.24 10.98
CA SER A 45 16.22 -5.65 11.86
C SER A 45 17.56 -5.81 11.11
N ALA A 46 17.54 -6.36 9.89
CA ALA A 46 18.74 -6.48 9.05
C ALA A 46 19.33 -5.09 8.70
N PHE A 47 18.50 -4.06 8.63
CA PHE A 47 18.90 -2.68 8.43
C PHE A 47 19.17 -1.90 9.74
N GLY A 48 19.16 -2.57 10.89
CA GLY A 48 19.46 -1.98 12.20
C GLY A 48 18.31 -1.18 12.82
N VAL A 49 17.08 -1.33 12.31
CA VAL A 49 15.88 -0.73 12.92
C VAL A 49 15.33 -1.68 13.98
N THR A 50 15.17 -1.18 15.19
CA THR A 50 14.72 -1.95 16.36
C THR A 50 13.25 -1.70 16.68
N VAL A 51 12.66 -2.52 17.56
CA VAL A 51 11.28 -2.34 18.02
C VAL A 51 11.02 -1.00 18.74
N ALA A 52 12.06 -0.41 19.34
CA ALA A 52 11.96 0.89 20.04
C ALA A 52 12.01 2.09 19.09
N ASP A 53 12.50 1.90 17.89
CA ASP A 53 12.67 2.98 16.91
C ASP A 53 11.30 3.44 16.35
N PRO A 54 11.11 4.76 16.14
CA PRO A 54 9.87 5.28 15.59
C PRO A 54 9.75 4.93 14.10
N ILE A 55 8.66 4.23 13.73
CA ILE A 55 8.35 3.80 12.37
C ILE A 55 7.01 4.40 11.95
N LEU A 56 6.87 4.75 10.67
CA LEU A 56 5.62 5.16 10.06
C LEU A 56 5.24 4.22 8.91
N ASP A 57 4.05 3.63 8.94
CA ASP A 57 3.39 3.05 7.77
C ASP A 57 2.56 4.16 7.10
N ALA A 58 3.09 4.73 6.01
CA ALA A 58 2.61 5.99 5.41
C ALA A 58 1.54 5.79 4.32
N ALA A 59 1.14 4.56 4.04
CA ALA A 59 0.04 4.18 3.17
C ALA A 59 -0.56 2.87 3.72
N CYS A 60 -1.04 2.94 4.96
CA CYS A 60 -1.33 1.77 5.77
C CYS A 60 -2.60 1.00 5.34
N GLY A 61 -3.48 1.60 4.54
CA GLY A 61 -4.77 1.02 4.22
C GLY A 61 -5.51 0.58 5.49
N ILE A 62 -6.03 -0.63 5.51
CA ILE A 62 -6.68 -1.23 6.68
C ILE A 62 -5.69 -1.86 7.68
N GLY A 63 -4.37 -1.68 7.47
CA GLY A 63 -3.34 -1.99 8.45
C GLY A 63 -2.65 -3.35 8.34
N THR A 64 -2.57 -3.96 7.17
CA THR A 64 -1.94 -5.29 7.03
C THR A 64 -0.51 -5.30 7.60
N GLN A 65 0.31 -4.31 7.28
CA GLN A 65 1.69 -4.18 7.77
C GLN A 65 1.72 -3.62 9.20
N THR A 66 0.92 -2.59 9.47
CA THR A 66 0.82 -1.95 10.80
C THR A 66 0.47 -2.95 11.88
N LEU A 67 -0.58 -3.77 11.68
CA LEU A 67 -1.04 -4.77 12.65
C LEU A 67 0.01 -5.86 12.88
N GLY A 68 0.68 -6.29 11.81
CA GLY A 68 1.74 -7.29 11.89
C GLY A 68 2.93 -6.81 12.72
N LEU A 69 3.42 -5.59 12.47
CA LEU A 69 4.53 -5.00 13.21
C LEU A 69 4.15 -4.60 14.64
N ALA A 70 2.95 -4.04 14.86
CA ALA A 70 2.46 -3.72 16.19
C ALA A 70 2.35 -4.97 17.09
N ARG A 71 1.91 -6.11 16.51
CA ARG A 71 1.88 -7.40 17.21
C ARG A 71 3.26 -7.89 17.64
N LEU A 72 4.30 -7.55 16.88
CA LEU A 72 5.70 -7.86 17.19
C LEU A 72 6.37 -6.81 18.11
N GLY A 73 5.61 -5.84 18.61
CA GLY A 73 6.06 -4.84 19.57
C GLY A 73 6.78 -3.63 18.98
N PHE A 74 6.72 -3.42 17.67
CA PHE A 74 7.32 -2.23 17.06
C PHE A 74 6.58 -0.94 17.44
N ASN A 75 7.35 0.14 17.66
CA ASN A 75 6.83 1.50 17.87
C ASN A 75 6.40 2.09 16.52
N ILE A 76 5.23 1.67 16.03
CA ILE A 76 4.71 2.04 14.74
C ILE A 76 3.56 3.04 14.84
N ALA A 77 3.61 4.08 14.01
CA ALA A 77 2.47 4.93 13.65
C ALA A 77 2.00 4.59 12.24
N ALA A 78 0.77 4.96 11.91
CA ALA A 78 0.17 4.68 10.61
C ALA A 78 -0.57 5.89 10.05
N SER A 79 -0.50 6.08 8.74
CA SER A 79 -1.29 7.09 8.03
C SER A 79 -1.75 6.58 6.67
N ASP A 80 -2.89 7.07 6.23
CA ASP A 80 -3.43 6.82 4.90
C ASP A 80 -4.22 8.06 4.43
N ILE A 81 -4.39 8.22 3.13
CA ILE A 81 -5.20 9.29 2.55
C ILE A 81 -6.70 9.03 2.73
N SER A 82 -7.10 7.77 2.92
CA SER A 82 -8.48 7.33 3.13
C SER A 82 -8.85 7.39 4.60
N LEU A 83 -9.87 8.18 4.92
CA LEU A 83 -10.44 8.25 6.28
C LEU A 83 -11.02 6.89 6.71
N MET A 84 -11.77 6.23 5.82
CA MET A 84 -12.42 4.96 6.14
C MET A 84 -11.41 3.83 6.36
N ALA A 85 -10.27 3.85 5.64
CA ALA A 85 -9.18 2.90 5.87
C ALA A 85 -8.54 3.10 7.25
N VAL A 86 -8.28 4.35 7.63
CA VAL A 86 -7.74 4.70 8.96
C VAL A 86 -8.72 4.32 10.08
N GLU A 87 -10.00 4.62 9.94
CA GLU A 87 -11.04 4.22 10.92
C GLU A 87 -11.14 2.70 11.04
N ARG A 88 -11.07 1.98 9.92
CA ARG A 88 -11.03 0.52 9.96
C ARG A 88 -9.80 0.00 10.68
N LEU A 89 -8.61 0.55 10.43
CA LEU A 89 -7.39 0.19 11.16
C LEU A 89 -7.54 0.43 12.67
N GLN A 90 -8.15 1.55 13.08
CA GLN A 90 -8.41 1.83 14.51
C GLN A 90 -9.29 0.75 15.16
N GLN A 91 -10.36 0.34 14.46
CA GLN A 91 -11.22 -0.76 14.92
C GLN A 91 -10.46 -2.07 15.07
N GLU A 92 -9.61 -2.40 14.08
CA GLU A 92 -8.79 -3.61 14.10
C GLU A 92 -7.75 -3.60 15.23
N LEU A 93 -7.13 -2.45 15.51
CA LEU A 93 -6.20 -2.28 16.64
C LEU A 93 -6.92 -2.54 17.99
N VAL A 94 -8.09 -1.92 18.18
CA VAL A 94 -8.90 -2.11 19.40
C VAL A 94 -9.31 -3.57 19.57
N GLN A 95 -9.83 -4.21 18.52
CA GLN A 95 -10.29 -5.61 18.56
C GLN A 95 -9.16 -6.58 18.93
N ARG A 96 -7.91 -6.27 18.55
CA ARG A 96 -6.72 -7.09 18.83
C ARG A 96 -5.96 -6.71 20.10
N GLY A 97 -6.40 -5.68 20.81
CA GLY A 97 -5.66 -5.14 21.96
C GLY A 97 -4.28 -4.60 21.59
N LEU A 98 -4.13 -4.12 20.34
CA LEU A 98 -2.90 -3.51 19.84
C LEU A 98 -3.00 -1.98 19.90
N SER A 99 -1.85 -1.30 19.87
CA SER A 99 -1.77 0.16 19.89
C SER A 99 -0.86 0.66 18.77
N ALA A 100 -1.36 1.64 18.01
CA ALA A 100 -0.59 2.44 17.07
C ALA A 100 -1.25 3.82 16.96
N ARG A 101 -0.45 4.88 16.79
CA ARG A 101 -1.00 6.21 16.47
C ARG A 101 -1.41 6.22 14.99
N THR A 102 -2.66 6.58 14.72
CA THR A 102 -3.21 6.60 13.36
C THR A 102 -3.67 8.01 13.00
N ARG A 103 -3.58 8.37 11.71
CA ARG A 103 -4.06 9.66 11.20
C ARG A 103 -4.35 9.59 9.70
N VAL A 104 -5.18 10.52 9.23
CA VAL A 104 -5.30 10.78 7.79
C VAL A 104 -4.18 11.72 7.37
N ASP A 105 -3.37 11.33 6.38
CA ASP A 105 -2.29 12.15 5.84
C ASP A 105 -1.97 11.71 4.40
N ASP A 106 -1.36 12.61 3.63
CA ASP A 106 -0.94 12.35 2.26
C ASP A 106 0.56 12.07 2.23
N LEU A 107 0.96 10.95 1.62
CA LEU A 107 2.36 10.54 1.46
C LEU A 107 3.24 11.63 0.80
N ARG A 108 2.65 12.49 -0.04
CA ARG A 108 3.36 13.61 -0.68
C ARG A 108 3.73 14.74 0.28
N THR A 109 3.07 14.83 1.42
CA THR A 109 3.27 15.94 2.37
C THR A 109 3.74 15.48 3.73
N LEU A 110 3.15 14.41 4.27
CA LEU A 110 3.32 13.97 5.66
C LEU A 110 3.36 15.18 6.61
N ALA A 111 2.30 16.00 6.50
CA ALA A 111 2.28 17.37 7.02
C ALA A 111 2.44 17.42 8.55
N GLN A 112 2.07 16.36 9.25
CA GLN A 112 2.16 16.27 10.71
C GLN A 112 3.39 15.50 11.19
N VAL A 113 4.32 15.14 10.28
CA VAL A 113 5.55 14.41 10.62
C VAL A 113 6.71 15.40 10.69
N GLU A 114 7.35 15.44 11.83
CA GLU A 114 8.56 16.27 12.04
C GLU A 114 9.73 15.77 11.18
N SER A 115 10.59 16.70 10.79
CA SER A 115 11.79 16.36 10.04
C SER A 115 12.75 15.53 10.90
N SER A 116 13.44 14.58 10.29
CA SER A 116 14.47 13.74 10.92
C SER A 116 14.00 12.98 12.17
N SER A 117 12.71 12.64 12.23
CA SER A 117 12.09 12.03 13.43
C SER A 117 11.90 10.52 13.33
N LEU A 118 11.94 9.94 12.12
CA LEU A 118 11.62 8.53 11.88
C LEU A 118 12.86 7.70 11.56
N ALA A 119 12.91 6.48 12.10
CA ALA A 119 13.92 5.49 11.76
C ALA A 119 13.58 4.74 10.46
N ALA A 120 12.29 4.52 10.22
CA ALA A 120 11.84 3.93 8.96
C ALA A 120 10.46 4.48 8.55
N ILE A 121 10.24 4.49 7.22
CA ILE A 121 8.93 4.74 6.60
C ILE A 121 8.61 3.55 5.70
N LEU A 122 7.39 3.02 5.81
CA LEU A 122 6.84 1.98 4.97
C LEU A 122 5.79 2.57 4.03
N ALA A 123 5.70 2.04 2.79
CA ALA A 123 4.64 2.35 1.83
C ALA A 123 4.41 1.11 0.93
N CYS A 124 3.78 0.08 1.50
CA CYS A 124 3.65 -1.24 0.87
C CYS A 124 2.40 -1.38 -0.03
N ASP A 125 2.23 -2.57 -0.59
CA ASP A 125 1.07 -3.00 -1.39
C ASP A 125 0.75 -2.10 -2.60
N ASN A 126 1.83 -1.68 -3.32
CA ASN A 126 1.66 -0.93 -4.58
C ASN A 126 1.03 0.46 -4.41
N SER A 127 1.28 1.14 -3.30
CA SER A 127 0.75 2.47 -3.01
C SER A 127 1.37 3.58 -3.87
N ILE A 128 2.67 3.52 -4.14
CA ILE A 128 3.42 4.53 -4.92
C ILE A 128 2.81 4.80 -6.31
N PRO A 129 2.37 3.79 -7.11
CA PRO A 129 1.74 4.00 -8.41
C PRO A 129 0.44 4.84 -8.41
N HIS A 130 -0.18 5.05 -7.29
CA HIS A 130 -1.34 5.96 -7.18
C HIS A 130 -0.96 7.45 -7.28
N LEU A 131 0.31 7.78 -7.21
CA LEU A 131 0.79 9.17 -7.34
C LEU A 131 0.78 9.67 -8.80
N LEU A 132 0.53 8.80 -9.77
CA LEU A 132 0.22 9.04 -11.18
C LEU A 132 1.26 9.81 -12.01
N SER A 133 2.34 10.33 -11.41
CA SER A 133 3.40 11.05 -12.11
C SER A 133 4.74 10.98 -11.40
N ASP A 134 5.83 11.08 -12.17
CA ASP A 134 7.18 11.19 -11.62
C ASP A 134 7.33 12.36 -10.65
N ARG A 135 6.67 13.49 -10.95
CA ARG A 135 6.68 14.67 -10.10
C ARG A 135 6.11 14.39 -8.70
N ASP A 136 4.96 13.73 -8.65
CA ASP A 136 4.31 13.44 -7.37
C ASP A 136 5.05 12.33 -6.60
N ILE A 137 5.61 11.34 -7.31
CA ILE A 137 6.48 10.31 -6.70
C ILE A 137 7.75 10.96 -6.13
N LEU A 138 8.41 11.82 -6.88
CA LEU A 138 9.59 12.55 -6.40
C LEU A 138 9.28 13.42 -5.19
N GLN A 139 8.12 14.09 -5.18
CA GLN A 139 7.66 14.84 -4.03
C GLN A 139 7.49 13.95 -2.79
N ALA A 140 6.84 12.79 -2.94
CA ALA A 140 6.68 11.83 -1.85
C ALA A 140 8.04 11.31 -1.34
N PHE A 141 8.98 11.00 -2.23
CA PHE A 141 10.32 10.58 -1.84
C PHE A 141 11.11 11.69 -1.13
N ARG A 142 11.04 12.93 -1.59
CA ARG A 142 11.65 14.08 -0.90
C ARG A 142 11.03 14.31 0.48
N THR A 143 9.73 14.11 0.61
CA THR A 143 9.02 14.18 1.89
C THR A 143 9.46 13.05 2.83
N ALA A 144 9.54 11.82 2.34
CA ALA A 144 10.07 10.71 3.12
C ALA A 144 11.51 10.96 3.57
N HIS A 145 12.38 11.47 2.66
CA HIS A 145 13.76 11.84 2.99
C HIS A 145 13.83 12.90 4.10
N ARG A 146 12.96 13.92 4.06
CA ARG A 146 12.83 14.94 5.10
C ARG A 146 12.47 14.36 6.47
N CYS A 147 11.51 13.42 6.48
CA CYS A 147 10.98 12.86 7.73
C CYS A 147 11.92 11.81 8.35
N LEU A 148 12.73 11.13 7.54
CA LEU A 148 13.69 10.15 8.03
C LEU A 148 14.87 10.84 8.72
N ARG A 149 15.34 10.26 9.83
CA ARG A 149 16.60 10.63 10.47
C ARG A 149 17.78 10.24 9.59
N PRO A 150 19.00 10.84 9.78
CA PRO A 150 20.21 10.38 9.10
C PRO A 150 20.39 8.86 9.22
N GLY A 151 20.59 8.18 8.10
CA GLY A 151 20.65 6.74 8.02
C GLY A 151 19.31 6.01 8.10
N GLY A 152 18.19 6.72 8.20
CA GLY A 152 16.84 6.14 8.23
C GLY A 152 16.47 5.43 6.94
N LEU A 153 15.52 4.51 7.01
CA LEU A 153 15.18 3.56 5.95
C LEU A 153 13.80 3.86 5.34
N LEU A 154 13.74 4.01 4.02
CA LEU A 154 12.49 3.93 3.26
C LEU A 154 12.30 2.50 2.74
N VAL A 155 11.12 1.92 2.94
CA VAL A 155 10.72 0.60 2.45
C VAL A 155 9.40 0.71 1.72
N PHE A 156 9.32 0.25 0.48
CA PHE A 156 8.03 0.16 -0.21
C PHE A 156 7.97 -1.05 -1.12
N SER A 157 6.77 -1.55 -1.39
CA SER A 157 6.58 -2.62 -2.34
C SER A 157 5.77 -2.15 -3.55
N VAL A 158 6.16 -2.64 -4.73
CA VAL A 158 5.58 -2.23 -6.01
C VAL A 158 5.56 -3.41 -6.98
N ARG A 159 4.55 -3.46 -7.85
CA ARG A 159 4.54 -4.42 -8.96
C ARG A 159 5.69 -4.14 -9.91
N ASP A 160 6.31 -5.19 -10.41
CA ASP A 160 7.25 -5.09 -11.53
C ASP A 160 6.45 -4.96 -12.84
N TYR A 161 6.09 -3.73 -13.17
CA TYR A 161 5.28 -3.45 -14.35
C TYR A 161 6.00 -3.75 -15.67
N ALA A 162 7.34 -3.77 -15.67
CA ALA A 162 8.12 -4.14 -16.83
C ALA A 162 8.00 -5.65 -17.15
N ALA A 163 7.78 -6.47 -16.13
CA ALA A 163 7.59 -7.91 -16.27
C ALA A 163 6.14 -8.31 -16.58
N LEU A 164 5.18 -7.38 -16.55
CA LEU A 164 3.78 -7.68 -16.79
C LEU A 164 3.41 -7.54 -18.28
N PRO A 165 2.69 -8.51 -18.86
CA PRO A 165 2.14 -8.35 -20.21
C PRO A 165 1.08 -7.24 -20.20
N ARG A 166 1.09 -6.39 -21.23
CA ARG A 166 0.08 -5.33 -21.42
C ARG A 166 -1.03 -5.83 -22.34
N VAL A 167 -1.93 -6.62 -21.80
CA VAL A 167 -3.17 -7.04 -22.48
C VAL A 167 -4.24 -5.99 -22.22
N ASN A 168 -5.08 -5.67 -23.21
CA ASN A 168 -6.09 -4.62 -23.06
C ASN A 168 -7.46 -5.08 -23.62
N PRO A 169 -8.50 -5.29 -22.79
CA PRO A 169 -8.46 -5.22 -21.32
C PRO A 169 -7.76 -6.42 -20.69
N ASP A 170 -7.16 -6.24 -19.54
CA ASP A 170 -6.55 -7.30 -18.72
C ASP A 170 -7.49 -7.65 -17.55
N VAL A 171 -7.97 -8.88 -17.50
CA VAL A 171 -8.94 -9.34 -16.48
C VAL A 171 -8.22 -10.20 -15.45
N ARG A 172 -8.24 -9.76 -14.20
CA ARG A 172 -7.49 -10.36 -13.09
C ARG A 172 -8.43 -10.79 -11.97
N PRO A 173 -8.79 -12.09 -11.85
CA PRO A 173 -9.61 -12.58 -10.77
C PRO A 173 -8.81 -12.65 -9.47
N TYR A 174 -9.37 -12.14 -8.36
CA TYR A 174 -8.90 -12.38 -7.00
C TYR A 174 -9.46 -13.68 -6.42
N GLY A 175 -10.48 -14.24 -7.09
CA GLY A 175 -11.13 -15.49 -6.74
C GLY A 175 -12.37 -15.32 -5.86
N LEU A 176 -12.95 -16.46 -5.50
CA LEU A 176 -14.17 -16.56 -4.71
C LEU A 176 -13.81 -16.80 -3.24
N ARG A 177 -14.46 -16.08 -2.34
CA ARG A 177 -14.37 -16.26 -0.87
C ARG A 177 -15.73 -16.68 -0.32
N HIS A 178 -15.71 -17.52 0.72
CA HIS A 178 -16.89 -17.89 1.49
C HIS A 178 -16.74 -17.33 2.90
N ARG A 179 -17.72 -16.55 3.35
CA ARG A 179 -17.73 -16.01 4.70
C ARG A 179 -19.17 -15.83 5.18
N ASP A 180 -19.46 -16.31 6.38
CA ASP A 180 -20.75 -16.12 7.08
C ASP A 180 -21.97 -16.51 6.23
N GLY A 181 -21.86 -17.61 5.47
CA GLY A 181 -22.92 -18.09 4.58
C GLY A 181 -23.09 -17.30 3.28
N CYS A 182 -22.23 -16.31 3.03
CA CYS A 182 -22.21 -15.51 1.80
C CYS A 182 -21.03 -15.89 0.90
N ARG A 183 -21.14 -15.61 -0.40
CA ARG A 183 -20.03 -15.68 -1.36
C ARG A 183 -19.59 -14.29 -1.75
N PHE A 184 -18.29 -14.10 -1.84
CA PHE A 184 -17.69 -12.84 -2.28
C PHE A 184 -16.73 -13.10 -3.43
N LEU A 185 -16.98 -12.47 -4.58
CA LEU A 185 -16.14 -12.54 -5.77
C LEU A 185 -15.54 -11.16 -6.05
N ALA A 186 -14.23 -11.10 -6.21
CA ALA A 186 -13.54 -9.90 -6.65
C ALA A 186 -12.81 -10.13 -7.97
N VAL A 187 -13.01 -9.21 -8.91
CA VAL A 187 -12.34 -9.21 -10.23
C VAL A 187 -11.87 -7.80 -10.54
N GLN A 188 -10.62 -7.66 -10.95
CA GLN A 188 -10.08 -6.42 -11.51
C GLN A 188 -10.08 -6.49 -13.03
N VAL A 189 -10.41 -5.38 -13.66
CA VAL A 189 -10.22 -5.14 -15.09
C VAL A 189 -9.33 -3.92 -15.24
N TRP A 190 -8.22 -4.10 -15.96
CA TRP A 190 -7.26 -3.04 -16.24
C TRP A 190 -7.36 -2.63 -17.70
N GLU A 191 -7.55 -1.34 -17.95
CA GLU A 191 -7.61 -0.75 -19.28
C GLU A 191 -6.44 0.20 -19.46
N TRP A 192 -5.45 -0.23 -20.23
CA TRP A 192 -4.19 0.48 -20.44
C TRP A 192 -4.32 1.72 -21.30
N GLU A 193 -3.63 2.79 -20.90
CA GLU A 193 -3.47 4.04 -21.62
C GLU A 193 -2.03 4.56 -21.46
N GLY A 194 -1.15 4.22 -22.41
CA GLY A 194 0.28 4.52 -22.29
C GLY A 194 0.90 3.87 -21.07
N GLU A 195 1.50 4.69 -20.22
CA GLU A 195 2.12 4.24 -18.94
C GLU A 195 1.14 4.23 -17.76
N GLN A 196 -0.14 4.49 -17.99
CA GLN A 196 -1.18 4.42 -16.97
C GLN A 196 -2.20 3.35 -17.32
N TYR A 197 -2.97 2.92 -16.32
CA TYR A 197 -4.15 2.10 -16.55
C TYR A 197 -5.28 2.50 -15.60
N ASP A 198 -6.50 2.45 -16.15
CA ASP A 198 -7.71 2.54 -15.35
C ASP A 198 -8.03 1.15 -14.80
N LEU A 199 -8.26 1.09 -13.51
CA LEU A 199 -8.67 -0.11 -12.80
C LEU A 199 -10.15 0.00 -12.48
N SER A 200 -10.93 -1.00 -12.93
CA SER A 200 -12.28 -1.25 -12.44
C SER A 200 -12.26 -2.52 -11.59
N MET A 201 -12.61 -2.40 -10.30
CA MET A 201 -12.72 -3.52 -9.38
C MET A 201 -14.19 -3.84 -9.17
N TYR A 202 -14.60 -5.02 -9.59
CA TYR A 202 -15.94 -5.57 -9.40
C TYR A 202 -15.95 -6.39 -8.13
N LEU A 203 -16.75 -5.96 -7.15
CA LEU A 203 -16.95 -6.65 -5.89
C LEU A 203 -18.39 -7.18 -5.87
N THR A 204 -18.54 -8.49 -6.07
CA THR A 204 -19.84 -9.13 -6.06
C THR A 204 -20.02 -9.91 -4.76
N SER A 205 -21.07 -9.60 -4.02
CA SER A 205 -21.53 -10.38 -2.87
C SER A 205 -22.79 -11.13 -3.26
N GLU A 206 -22.86 -12.42 -2.88
CA GLU A 206 -24.03 -13.28 -3.02
C GLU A 206 -24.44 -13.74 -1.64
N SER A 207 -25.69 -13.44 -1.25
CA SER A 207 -26.26 -13.84 0.03
C SER A 207 -26.61 -15.33 0.05
N SER A 208 -26.93 -15.86 1.23
CA SER A 208 -27.45 -17.24 1.38
C SER A 208 -28.78 -17.50 0.65
N SER A 209 -29.53 -16.45 0.32
CA SER A 209 -30.74 -16.52 -0.50
C SER A 209 -30.49 -16.53 -2.01
N GLY A 210 -29.21 -16.38 -2.44
CA GLY A 210 -28.82 -16.30 -3.86
C GLY A 210 -28.94 -14.89 -4.46
N GLU A 211 -29.26 -13.88 -3.66
CA GLU A 211 -29.30 -12.49 -4.11
C GLU A 211 -27.88 -11.97 -4.35
N CYS A 212 -27.61 -11.43 -5.54
CA CYS A 212 -26.33 -10.90 -5.94
C CYS A 212 -26.33 -9.37 -5.98
N ASN A 213 -25.33 -8.76 -5.36
CA ASN A 213 -25.07 -7.32 -5.47
C ASN A 213 -23.63 -7.10 -5.95
N THR A 214 -23.46 -6.24 -6.96
CA THR A 214 -22.13 -5.89 -7.48
C THR A 214 -21.88 -4.40 -7.33
N LYS A 215 -20.81 -4.05 -6.59
CA LYS A 215 -20.25 -2.71 -6.51
C LYS A 215 -19.04 -2.61 -7.44
N VAL A 216 -18.91 -1.52 -8.20
CA VAL A 216 -17.75 -1.27 -9.06
C VAL A 216 -16.98 -0.08 -8.52
N LEU A 217 -15.74 -0.33 -8.11
CA LEU A 217 -14.81 0.69 -7.64
C LEU A 217 -13.81 1.02 -8.75
N ARG A 218 -13.43 2.29 -8.90
CA ARG A 218 -12.52 2.72 -9.95
C ARG A 218 -11.36 3.50 -9.38
N SER A 219 -10.17 3.23 -9.94
CA SER A 219 -8.94 3.96 -9.63
C SER A 219 -8.06 4.02 -10.87
N ARG A 220 -7.00 4.83 -10.81
CA ARG A 220 -5.97 4.91 -11.85
C ARG A 220 -4.61 4.65 -11.23
N TYR A 221 -3.73 4.02 -11.99
CA TYR A 221 -2.37 3.71 -11.61
C TYR A 221 -1.38 4.17 -12.68
N TYR A 222 -0.22 4.58 -12.24
CA TYR A 222 0.95 4.79 -13.09
C TYR A 222 1.85 3.55 -13.03
N ALA A 223 2.03 2.89 -14.17
CA ALA A 223 2.88 1.70 -14.28
C ALA A 223 4.36 2.09 -14.35
N VAL A 224 4.81 2.81 -13.34
CA VAL A 224 6.20 3.25 -13.22
C VAL A 224 7.13 2.05 -13.06
N SER A 225 8.22 2.00 -13.83
CA SER A 225 9.20 0.91 -13.74
C SER A 225 10.05 1.02 -12.47
N ILE A 226 10.62 -0.12 -12.03
CA ILE A 226 11.52 -0.15 -10.87
C ILE A 226 12.76 0.70 -11.12
N GLU A 227 13.33 0.68 -12.32
CA GLU A 227 14.48 1.50 -12.71
C GLU A 227 14.16 2.99 -12.61
N ARG A 228 12.93 3.38 -13.01
CA ARG A 228 12.50 4.79 -12.87
C ARG A 228 12.34 5.18 -11.40
N LEU A 229 11.79 4.31 -10.56
CA LEU A 229 11.70 4.54 -9.12
C LEU A 229 13.08 4.67 -8.47
N GLN A 230 14.06 3.83 -8.85
CA GLN A 230 15.44 3.95 -8.37
C GLN A 230 16.07 5.29 -8.77
N SER A 231 15.83 5.76 -10.00
CA SER A 231 16.30 7.08 -10.46
C SER A 231 15.68 8.22 -9.65
N LEU A 232 14.36 8.15 -9.36
CA LEU A 232 13.65 9.16 -8.56
C LEU A 232 14.10 9.16 -7.09
N LEU A 233 14.42 7.99 -6.52
CA LEU A 233 15.01 7.88 -5.18
C LEU A 233 16.37 8.57 -5.11
N ALA A 234 17.25 8.34 -6.09
CA ALA A 234 18.55 8.99 -6.18
C ALA A 234 18.40 10.52 -6.31
N GLU A 235 17.43 10.99 -7.14
CA GLU A 235 17.12 12.42 -7.28
C GLU A 235 16.57 13.04 -5.99
N ALA A 236 15.86 12.26 -5.18
CA ALA A 236 15.37 12.68 -3.87
C ALA A 236 16.46 12.70 -2.78
N GLY A 237 17.67 12.22 -3.06
CA GLY A 237 18.82 12.21 -2.14
C GLY A 237 19.04 10.89 -1.40
N PHE A 238 18.28 9.84 -1.71
CA PHE A 238 18.49 8.51 -1.16
C PHE A 238 19.75 7.86 -1.73
N VAL A 239 20.35 6.98 -0.93
CA VAL A 239 21.48 6.12 -1.25
C VAL A 239 21.17 4.67 -0.93
N GLU A 240 22.06 3.75 -1.33
CA GLU A 240 21.90 2.32 -1.04
C GLU A 240 20.52 1.80 -1.43
N VAL A 241 20.13 2.07 -2.68
CA VAL A 241 18.83 1.62 -3.22
C VAL A 241 18.94 0.16 -3.63
N GLU A 242 18.21 -0.70 -2.93
CA GLU A 242 18.24 -2.15 -3.17
C GLU A 242 16.85 -2.69 -3.54
N ARG A 243 16.81 -3.75 -4.34
CA ARG A 243 15.61 -4.50 -4.68
C ARG A 243 15.67 -5.89 -4.03
N HIS A 244 14.59 -6.28 -3.35
CA HIS A 244 14.38 -7.57 -2.72
C HIS A 244 13.14 -8.24 -3.33
N ASN A 245 13.29 -9.47 -3.85
CA ASN A 245 12.19 -10.15 -4.55
C ASN A 245 11.40 -11.12 -3.65
N ASP A 246 11.96 -11.52 -2.51
CA ASP A 246 11.44 -12.63 -1.69
C ASP A 246 10.91 -12.19 -0.32
N ILE A 247 10.73 -10.88 -0.09
CA ILE A 247 10.25 -10.36 1.21
C ILE A 247 8.72 -10.38 1.24
N LEU A 248 8.07 -9.79 0.23
CA LEU A 248 6.62 -9.77 0.06
C LEU A 248 6.25 -10.40 -1.28
N PHE A 249 4.95 -10.49 -1.57
CA PHE A 249 4.51 -11.02 -2.87
C PHE A 249 4.85 -10.12 -4.07
N GLN A 250 5.14 -8.84 -3.81
CA GLN A 250 5.68 -7.89 -4.78
C GLN A 250 7.14 -7.59 -4.44
N PRO A 251 7.97 -7.19 -5.42
CA PRO A 251 9.29 -6.65 -5.14
C PRO A 251 9.24 -5.56 -4.09
N VAL A 252 10.14 -5.63 -3.13
CA VAL A 252 10.34 -4.61 -2.11
C VAL A 252 11.58 -3.80 -2.49
N LEU A 253 11.48 -2.49 -2.42
CA LEU A 253 12.62 -1.60 -2.54
C LEU A 253 12.94 -1.00 -1.17
N THR A 254 14.24 -0.94 -0.88
CA THR A 254 14.78 -0.23 0.27
C THR A 254 15.69 0.90 -0.20
N ALA A 255 15.73 1.99 0.54
CA ALA A 255 16.64 3.10 0.28
C ALA A 255 17.00 3.81 1.59
N ARG A 256 18.26 4.23 1.75
CA ARG A 256 18.71 4.93 2.95
C ARG A 256 18.75 6.44 2.75
N GLN A 257 18.28 7.16 3.75
CA GLN A 257 18.57 8.59 3.89
C GLN A 257 20.07 8.76 4.16
N ARG A 258 20.71 9.63 3.39
CA ARG A 258 22.17 9.85 3.50
C ARG A 258 22.57 10.32 4.90
N VAL A 259 23.58 9.71 5.47
CA VAL A 259 24.27 10.25 6.64
C VAL A 259 25.16 11.39 6.17
N VAL A 260 24.93 12.60 6.64
CA VAL A 260 25.74 13.79 6.35
C VAL A 260 26.81 13.93 7.42
#